data_41f92f400b3c27f27b8bd05b5739a563
#
_entry.id   41f92f400b3c27f27b8bd05b5739a563
#
_cell.length_a   1.000
_cell.length_b   1.000
_cell.length_c   1.000
_cell.angle_alpha   90.00
_cell.angle_beta   90.00
_cell.angle_gamma   90.00
#
_symmetry.space_group_name_H-M   'P 1'
#
loop_
_entity.id
_entity.type
_entity.pdbx_description
1 polymer ?
#
loop_
_entity_poly.entity_id
_entity_poly.type
_entity_poly.pdbx_seq_one_letter_code
_entity_poly.pdbx_strand_id
1 'polypeptide(L)'
;VEIYDAGDYMSNVINVNDYAVLKDLLYTKQHEWVRVEDDTVTIGISDFAQKKLKEVVYVELPEVGRKVRKDESIASVESVKSVEDIYAPVSGKIVEVNETLIDAPEKVNEDPYGEGWMFKIKLSDRNELNDLLKPEEYAEFIKKEG
;
A
#
# COMPACT_ATOMS: atom_id res chain seq x y z
N VAL A 1 14.79 9.98 0.21
CA VAL A 1 14.01 10.27 0.01
C VAL A 1 13.36 11.11 0.69
N GLU A 2 13.32 11.92 0.33
CA GLU A 2 12.98 12.99 0.91
C GLU A 2 11.67 13.38 0.55
N ILE A 3 10.89 12.45 0.03
CA ILE A 3 9.49 12.68 -0.20
C ILE A 3 8.77 12.92 1.11
N TYR A 4 9.36 12.49 2.22
CA TYR A 4 8.78 12.75 3.53
C TYR A 4 9.56 13.89 4.16
N ASP A 5 8.91 15.03 4.27
CA ASP A 5 9.47 16.17 4.94
C ASP A 5 9.77 15.80 6.38
N ALA A 6 11.03 15.87 6.77
CA ALA A 6 11.43 15.47 8.11
C ALA A 6 10.70 16.27 9.19
N GLY A 7 10.40 17.54 8.92
CA GLY A 7 9.67 18.37 9.88
C GLY A 7 8.27 17.89 10.12
N ASP A 8 7.64 17.33 9.10
CA ASP A 8 6.26 16.85 9.21
C ASP A 8 6.16 15.41 9.69
N TYR A 9 7.11 14.57 9.31
CA TYR A 9 6.98 13.12 9.53
C TYR A 9 7.92 12.55 10.57
N MET A 10 8.82 13.36 11.16
CA MET A 10 9.79 12.85 12.12
C MET A 10 9.16 12.02 13.23
N SER A 11 8.01 12.47 13.77
CA SER A 11 7.35 11.76 14.87
C SER A 11 6.39 10.70 14.35
N ASN A 12 6.15 10.64 13.03
CA ASN A 12 5.15 9.78 12.44
C ASN A 12 5.75 8.65 11.58
N VAL A 13 7.06 8.52 11.61
CA VAL A 13 7.76 7.53 10.79
C VAL A 13 8.61 6.63 11.66
N ILE A 14 8.50 5.32 11.44
CA ILE A 14 9.42 4.36 12.02
C ILE A 14 10.40 3.99 10.92
N ASN A 15 11.69 4.15 11.18
CA ASN A 15 12.71 3.78 10.23
C ASN A 15 13.26 2.41 10.58
N VAL A 16 13.18 1.47 9.63
CA VAL A 16 13.68 0.12 9.79
C VAL A 16 14.69 -0.10 8.67
N ASN A 17 15.96 -0.14 9.01
CA ASN A 17 17.04 -0.14 8.01
C ASN A 17 16.85 1.09 7.12
N ASP A 18 16.65 0.89 5.81
CA ASP A 18 16.43 2.00 4.88
C ASP A 18 14.95 2.19 4.53
N TYR A 19 14.05 1.56 5.29
CA TYR A 19 12.63 1.56 4.95
C TYR A 19 11.84 2.44 5.90
N ALA A 20 10.89 3.19 5.33
CA ALA A 20 10.00 4.06 6.09
C ALA A 20 8.66 3.35 6.32
N VAL A 21 8.21 3.34 7.58
CA VAL A 21 6.91 2.81 7.97
C VAL A 21 6.15 3.95 8.62
N LEU A 22 5.00 4.34 8.05
CA LEU A 22 4.23 5.44 8.60
C LEU A 22 3.33 4.95 9.73
N LYS A 23 3.29 5.73 10.82
CA LYS A 23 2.58 5.31 12.03
C LYS A 23 1.06 5.45 11.95
N ASP A 24 0.56 6.22 10.99
CA ASP A 24 -0.87 6.42 10.86
C ASP A 24 -1.54 5.45 9.87
N LEU A 25 -0.81 4.42 9.45
CA LEU A 25 -1.33 3.43 8.51
C LEU A 25 -1.39 2.05 9.16
N LEU A 26 -2.12 1.14 8.52
CA LEU A 26 -2.10 -0.28 8.85
C LEU A 26 -1.47 -1.02 7.67
N TYR A 27 -1.07 -2.28 7.90
CA TYR A 27 -0.29 -3.00 6.89
C TYR A 27 -0.72 -4.46 6.80
N THR A 28 -0.39 -5.09 5.67
CA THR A 28 -0.56 -6.53 5.51
C THR A 28 0.81 -7.20 5.43
N LYS A 29 0.81 -8.53 5.56
CA LYS A 29 2.04 -9.30 5.41
C LYS A 29 2.49 -9.39 3.95
N GLN A 30 1.64 -8.99 3.00
CA GLN A 30 2.01 -8.89 1.60
C GLN A 30 2.51 -7.49 1.25
N HIS A 31 2.71 -6.63 2.28
CA HIS A 31 3.32 -5.31 2.14
C HIS A 31 2.43 -4.27 1.48
N GLU A 32 1.12 -4.41 1.61
CA GLU A 32 0.19 -3.33 1.27
C GLU A 32 -0.03 -2.46 2.49
N TRP A 33 -0.21 -1.14 2.28
CA TRP A 33 -0.59 -0.24 3.36
C TRP A 33 -2.06 0.15 3.21
N VAL A 34 -2.68 0.47 4.33
CA VAL A 34 -4.11 0.80 4.40
C VAL A 34 -4.28 2.08 5.21
N ARG A 35 -4.89 3.10 4.56
CA ARG A 35 -5.25 4.34 5.24
C ARG A 35 -6.75 4.36 5.43
N VAL A 36 -7.19 4.41 6.70
CA VAL A 36 -8.61 4.35 7.02
C VAL A 36 -9.20 5.75 7.09
N GLU A 37 -10.28 5.99 6.33
CA GLU A 37 -11.01 7.25 6.35
C GLU A 37 -12.49 6.93 6.38
N ASP A 38 -13.08 6.98 7.59
CA ASP A 38 -14.49 6.61 7.80
C ASP A 38 -14.74 5.17 7.35
N ASP A 39 -15.62 4.94 6.38
CA ASP A 39 -15.94 3.59 5.92
C ASP A 39 -15.17 3.22 4.64
N THR A 40 -14.19 4.04 4.25
CA THR A 40 -13.40 3.83 3.04
C THR A 40 -11.93 3.70 3.43
N VAL A 41 -11.21 2.83 2.74
CA VAL A 41 -9.76 2.70 2.93
C VAL A 41 -9.06 2.95 1.61
N THR A 42 -7.90 3.62 1.69
CA THR A 42 -7.00 3.83 0.55
C THR A 42 -5.85 2.83 0.70
N ILE A 43 -5.46 2.22 -0.39
CA ILE A 43 -4.49 1.13 -0.39
C ILE A 43 -3.39 1.38 -1.40
N GLY A 44 -2.17 1.05 -1.02
CA GLY A 44 -1.01 1.06 -1.89
C GLY A 44 0.02 0.08 -1.37
N ILE A 45 1.22 0.09 -1.93
CA ILE A 45 2.28 -0.79 -1.44
C ILE A 45 3.29 0.04 -0.64
N SER A 46 3.92 -0.61 0.33
CA SER A 46 4.80 0.05 1.28
C SER A 46 6.13 0.45 0.64
N ASP A 47 6.88 1.28 1.35
CA ASP A 47 8.23 1.66 0.93
C ASP A 47 9.12 0.42 0.79
N PHE A 48 9.00 -0.53 1.73
CA PHE A 48 9.73 -1.79 1.66
C PHE A 48 9.42 -2.53 0.35
N ALA A 49 8.13 -2.63 0.01
CA ALA A 49 7.71 -3.35 -1.19
C ALA A 49 8.27 -2.72 -2.46
N GLN A 50 8.17 -1.39 -2.58
CA GLN A 50 8.62 -0.74 -3.81
C GLN A 50 10.15 -0.82 -3.95
N LYS A 51 10.89 -0.78 -2.83
CA LYS A 51 12.34 -0.93 -2.89
C LYS A 51 12.76 -2.33 -3.30
N LYS A 52 12.02 -3.35 -2.86
CA LYS A 52 12.30 -4.73 -3.27
C LYS A 52 11.97 -4.97 -4.73
N LEU A 53 10.91 -4.32 -5.24
CA LEU A 53 10.51 -4.45 -6.63
C LEU A 53 11.45 -3.72 -7.59
N LYS A 54 12.11 -2.67 -7.13
CA LYS A 54 12.89 -1.78 -7.96
C LYS A 54 11.95 -0.97 -8.86
N GLU A 55 12.39 -0.58 -10.03
CA GLU A 55 11.63 0.35 -10.88
C GLU A 55 10.32 -0.27 -11.37
N VAL A 56 9.21 0.37 -11.02
CA VAL A 56 7.87 -0.07 -11.45
C VAL A 56 7.63 0.47 -12.85
N VAL A 57 7.23 -0.43 -13.76
CA VAL A 57 7.02 -0.06 -15.17
C VAL A 57 5.56 -0.19 -15.60
N TYR A 58 4.73 -0.91 -14.84
CA TYR A 58 3.32 -1.07 -15.19
C TYR A 58 2.50 -1.41 -13.95
N VAL A 59 1.30 -0.84 -13.86
CA VAL A 59 0.37 -1.11 -12.76
C VAL A 59 -0.96 -1.51 -13.37
N GLU A 60 -1.50 -2.65 -12.93
CA GLU A 60 -2.84 -3.09 -13.34
C GLU A 60 -3.77 -2.87 -12.16
N LEU A 61 -4.80 -2.04 -12.38
CA LEU A 61 -5.73 -1.63 -11.33
C LEU A 61 -7.05 -2.38 -11.45
N PRO A 62 -7.78 -2.58 -10.33
CA PRO A 62 -9.09 -3.21 -10.39
C PRO A 62 -10.12 -2.25 -10.98
N GLU A 63 -11.27 -2.78 -11.39
CA GLU A 63 -12.35 -1.96 -11.94
C GLU A 63 -13.18 -1.35 -10.81
N VAL A 64 -13.54 -0.08 -10.97
CA VAL A 64 -14.45 0.59 -10.04
C VAL A 64 -15.79 -0.14 -10.07
N GLY A 65 -16.35 -0.38 -8.90
CA GLY A 65 -17.60 -1.11 -8.76
C GLY A 65 -17.45 -2.57 -8.46
N ARG A 66 -16.25 -3.13 -8.63
CA ARG A 66 -16.00 -4.54 -8.36
C ARG A 66 -16.10 -4.82 -6.86
N LYS A 67 -16.78 -5.91 -6.51
CA LYS A 67 -16.79 -6.40 -5.14
C LYS A 67 -15.62 -7.33 -4.94
N VAL A 68 -14.90 -7.14 -3.85
CA VAL A 68 -13.69 -7.92 -3.57
C VAL A 68 -13.76 -8.52 -2.19
N ARG A 69 -13.04 -9.62 -2.00
CA ARG A 69 -12.90 -10.28 -0.70
C ARG A 69 -11.49 -10.11 -0.21
N LYS A 70 -11.37 -10.06 1.12
CA LYS A 70 -10.06 -10.04 1.76
C LYS A 70 -9.19 -11.17 1.20
N ASP A 71 -7.94 -10.84 0.90
CA ASP A 71 -6.92 -11.75 0.37
C ASP A 71 -7.13 -12.16 -1.09
N GLU A 72 -8.09 -11.58 -1.77
CA GLU A 72 -8.28 -11.83 -3.20
C GLU A 72 -7.25 -11.02 -3.99
N SER A 73 -6.65 -11.63 -5.03
CA SER A 73 -5.72 -10.93 -5.91
C SER A 73 -6.53 -10.03 -6.84
N ILE A 74 -6.35 -8.72 -6.76
CA ILE A 74 -7.21 -7.77 -7.48
C ILE A 74 -6.44 -6.75 -8.32
N ALA A 75 -5.11 -6.73 -8.20
CA ALA A 75 -4.28 -5.79 -8.93
C ALA A 75 -2.91 -6.40 -9.08
N SER A 76 -2.04 -5.77 -9.86
CA SER A 76 -0.67 -6.21 -9.96
C SER A 76 0.25 -5.04 -10.26
N VAL A 77 1.52 -5.21 -9.89
CA VAL A 77 2.57 -4.25 -10.17
C VAL A 77 3.69 -4.98 -10.88
N GLU A 78 4.06 -4.48 -12.04
CA GLU A 78 5.17 -5.05 -12.81
C GLU A 78 6.37 -4.13 -12.69
N SER A 79 7.50 -4.71 -12.31
CA SER A 79 8.76 -3.98 -12.24
C SER A 79 9.73 -4.55 -13.26
N VAL A 80 10.89 -3.91 -13.40
CA VAL A 80 11.96 -4.44 -14.25
C VAL A 80 12.42 -5.81 -13.78
N LYS A 81 12.07 -6.19 -12.54
CA LYS A 81 12.54 -7.41 -11.91
C LYS A 81 11.50 -8.53 -11.89
N SER A 82 10.23 -8.20 -11.63
CA SER A 82 9.20 -9.21 -11.43
C SER A 82 7.81 -8.62 -11.56
N VAL A 83 6.81 -9.50 -11.54
CA VAL A 83 5.40 -9.12 -11.48
C VAL A 83 4.86 -9.63 -10.16
N GLU A 84 4.24 -8.74 -9.37
CA GLU A 84 3.71 -9.10 -8.06
C GLU A 84 2.23 -8.80 -7.99
N ASP A 85 1.46 -9.75 -7.45
CA ASP A 85 0.04 -9.54 -7.22
C ASP A 85 -0.18 -8.65 -6.01
N ILE A 86 -1.24 -7.85 -6.09
CA ILE A 86 -1.69 -7.02 -4.97
C ILE A 86 -3.01 -7.60 -4.50
N TYR A 87 -3.10 -7.89 -3.22
CA TYR A 87 -4.26 -8.53 -2.63
C TYR A 87 -5.12 -7.52 -1.89
N ALA A 88 -6.42 -7.75 -1.88
CA ALA A 88 -7.33 -6.90 -1.13
C ALA A 88 -7.08 -7.10 0.36
N PRO A 89 -6.70 -6.04 1.09
CA PRO A 89 -6.46 -6.19 2.53
C PRO A 89 -7.76 -6.39 3.31
N VAL A 90 -8.87 -5.98 2.73
CA VAL A 90 -10.20 -6.04 3.34
C VAL A 90 -11.22 -6.34 2.26
N SER A 91 -12.40 -6.79 2.68
CA SER A 91 -13.52 -7.01 1.77
C SER A 91 -14.31 -5.73 1.58
N GLY A 92 -14.91 -5.56 0.41
CA GLY A 92 -15.73 -4.40 0.13
C GLY A 92 -15.88 -4.18 -1.36
N LYS A 93 -16.05 -2.92 -1.72
CA LYS A 93 -16.30 -2.54 -3.11
C LYS A 93 -15.27 -1.50 -3.53
N ILE A 94 -14.69 -1.70 -4.71
CA ILE A 94 -13.76 -0.72 -5.27
C ILE A 94 -14.54 0.53 -5.63
N VAL A 95 -14.19 1.67 -5.03
CA VAL A 95 -14.90 2.91 -5.27
C VAL A 95 -14.07 3.93 -6.03
N GLU A 96 -12.76 3.76 -6.06
CA GLU A 96 -11.89 4.67 -6.79
C GLU A 96 -10.55 4.00 -7.09
N VAL A 97 -9.96 4.33 -8.25
CA VAL A 97 -8.62 3.85 -8.61
C VAL A 97 -7.78 5.06 -9.04
N ASN A 98 -6.47 4.95 -8.85
CA ASN A 98 -5.55 6.03 -9.20
C ASN A 98 -5.08 5.85 -10.63
N GLU A 99 -5.83 6.41 -11.57
CA GLU A 99 -5.54 6.25 -12.98
C GLU A 99 -4.23 6.90 -13.41
N THR A 100 -3.72 7.82 -12.62
CA THR A 100 -2.42 8.44 -12.89
C THR A 100 -1.32 7.40 -13.02
N LEU A 101 -1.44 6.28 -12.29
CA LEU A 101 -0.42 5.22 -12.31
C LEU A 101 -0.35 4.49 -13.65
N ILE A 102 -1.39 4.59 -14.48
CA ILE A 102 -1.36 3.99 -15.81
C ILE A 102 -0.32 4.70 -16.68
N ASP A 103 -0.28 6.03 -16.60
CA ASP A 103 0.66 6.83 -17.39
C ASP A 103 1.97 7.08 -16.66
N ALA A 104 1.96 7.06 -15.32
CA ALA A 104 3.14 7.38 -14.51
C ALA A 104 3.32 6.34 -13.40
N PRO A 105 3.62 5.07 -13.76
CA PRO A 105 3.79 4.02 -12.75
C PRO A 105 4.95 4.28 -11.79
N GLU A 106 5.92 5.10 -12.21
CA GLU A 106 7.05 5.44 -11.35
C GLU A 106 6.63 6.18 -10.08
N LYS A 107 5.40 6.69 -10.01
CA LYS A 107 4.90 7.34 -8.79
C LYS A 107 4.87 6.36 -7.62
N VAL A 108 4.72 5.07 -7.90
CA VAL A 108 4.76 4.04 -6.86
C VAL A 108 6.12 4.03 -6.18
N ASN A 109 7.19 4.25 -6.93
CA ASN A 109 8.55 4.32 -6.38
C ASN A 109 8.82 5.66 -5.71
N GLU A 110 8.37 6.75 -6.35
CA GLU A 110 8.71 8.09 -5.89
C GLU A 110 7.97 8.48 -4.63
N ASP A 111 6.73 8.05 -4.51
CA ASP A 111 5.88 8.48 -3.40
C ASP A 111 4.87 7.39 -3.04
N PRO A 112 5.36 6.26 -2.52
CA PRO A 112 4.50 5.09 -2.30
C PRO A 112 3.34 5.35 -1.34
N TYR A 113 3.51 6.26 -0.38
CA TYR A 113 2.45 6.54 0.62
C TYR A 113 1.58 7.74 0.23
N GLY A 114 1.91 8.43 -0.85
CA GLY A 114 1.15 9.58 -1.32
C GLY A 114 0.63 9.36 -2.72
N GLU A 115 1.29 9.96 -3.72
CA GLU A 115 0.80 9.90 -5.10
C GLU A 115 0.78 8.49 -5.68
N GLY A 116 1.49 7.56 -5.04
CA GLY A 116 1.51 6.17 -5.47
C GLY A 116 0.36 5.31 -4.94
N TRP A 117 -0.66 5.93 -4.33
CA TRP A 117 -1.82 5.15 -3.88
C TRP A 117 -2.48 4.46 -5.08
N MET A 118 -3.06 3.29 -4.85
CA MET A 118 -3.53 2.47 -5.96
C MET A 118 -5.04 2.42 -6.11
N PHE A 119 -5.76 2.11 -5.03
CA PHE A 119 -7.22 2.03 -5.12
C PHE A 119 -7.85 2.24 -3.75
N LYS A 120 -9.17 2.50 -3.75
CA LYS A 120 -9.94 2.68 -2.52
C LYS A 120 -11.05 1.65 -2.47
N ILE A 121 -11.28 1.11 -1.28
CA ILE A 121 -12.32 0.14 -1.01
C ILE A 121 -13.28 0.71 0.02
N LYS A 122 -14.58 0.63 -0.27
CA LYS A 122 -15.60 0.90 0.75
C LYS A 122 -15.78 -0.38 1.54
N LEU A 123 -15.55 -0.31 2.85
CA LEU A 123 -15.54 -1.49 3.72
C LEU A 123 -16.91 -2.15 3.79
N SER A 124 -16.95 -3.48 3.71
CA SER A 124 -18.15 -4.24 3.98
C SER A 124 -18.16 -4.75 5.43
N ASP A 125 -16.99 -4.87 6.05
CA ASP A 125 -16.87 -5.36 7.43
C ASP A 125 -15.69 -4.68 8.11
N ARG A 126 -15.97 -3.71 8.97
CA ARG A 126 -14.91 -2.97 9.64
C ARG A 126 -14.08 -3.85 10.58
N ASN A 127 -14.61 -4.99 11.00
CA ASN A 127 -13.88 -5.89 11.89
C ASN A 127 -12.63 -6.46 11.23
N GLU A 128 -12.60 -6.51 9.89
CA GLU A 128 -11.42 -7.00 9.18
C GLU A 128 -10.19 -6.10 9.38
N LEU A 129 -10.41 -4.85 9.78
CA LEU A 129 -9.29 -3.96 10.08
C LEU A 129 -8.47 -4.46 11.26
N ASN A 130 -9.09 -5.23 12.15
CA ASN A 130 -8.41 -5.77 13.32
C ASN A 130 -7.38 -6.85 12.98
N ASP A 131 -7.47 -7.40 11.76
CA ASP A 131 -6.55 -8.42 11.31
C ASP A 131 -5.29 -7.84 10.67
N LEU A 132 -5.26 -6.53 10.48
CA LEU A 132 -4.12 -5.87 9.84
C LEU A 132 -3.03 -5.59 10.88
N LEU A 133 -1.80 -5.48 10.39
CA LEU A 133 -0.67 -5.20 11.26
C LEU A 133 -0.64 -3.72 11.62
N LYS A 134 -0.35 -3.43 12.88
CA LYS A 134 -0.06 -2.08 13.31
C LYS A 134 1.33 -1.69 12.82
N PRO A 135 1.64 -0.38 12.75
CA PRO A 135 2.95 0.04 12.22
C PRO A 135 4.13 -0.62 12.93
N GLU A 136 4.07 -0.73 14.25
CA GLU A 136 5.17 -1.33 15.02
C GLU A 136 5.31 -2.82 14.71
N GLU A 137 4.18 -3.50 14.51
CA GLU A 137 4.17 -4.91 14.17
C GLU A 137 4.75 -5.13 12.78
N TYR A 138 4.36 -4.26 11.84
CA TYR A 138 4.87 -4.33 10.48
C TYR A 138 6.37 -4.05 10.45
N ALA A 139 6.82 -3.06 11.23
CA ALA A 139 8.25 -2.74 11.32
C ALA A 139 9.06 -3.95 11.77
N GLU A 140 8.56 -4.67 12.78
CA GLU A 140 9.23 -5.90 13.23
C GLU A 140 9.21 -6.98 12.16
N PHE A 141 8.10 -7.07 11.45
CA PHE A 141 7.95 -8.08 10.40
C PHE A 141 8.97 -7.88 9.28
N ILE A 142 9.12 -6.64 8.78
CA ILE A 142 10.06 -6.39 7.68
C ILE A 142 11.51 -6.42 8.15
N LYS A 143 11.75 -6.13 9.42
CA LYS A 143 13.09 -6.21 9.98
C LYS A 143 13.62 -7.65 9.89
N LYS A 144 12.73 -8.62 10.09
CA LYS A 144 13.10 -10.04 10.00
C LYS A 144 13.25 -10.52 8.56
N GLU A 145 12.53 -9.88 7.64
CA GLU A 145 12.60 -10.27 6.24
C GLU A 145 13.80 -9.67 5.54
N GLY A 146 14.21 -8.55 6.02
CA GLY A 146 15.09 -7.77 5.32
C GLY A 146 16.47 -7.65 5.44
#